data_d4597bd99a68cff390ac4e6c70200266
#
_entry.id   d4597bd99a68cff390ac4e6c70200266
#
_cell.length_a   1.000
_cell.length_b   1.000
_cell.length_c   1.000
_cell.angle_alpha   90.00
_cell.angle_beta   90.00
_cell.angle_gamma   90.00
#
_symmetry.space_group_name_H-M   'P 1'
#
loop_
_entity.id
_entity.type
_entity.pdbx_description
1 polymer ?
#
loop_
_entity_poly.entity_id
_entity_poly.type
_entity_poly.pdbx_seq_one_letter_code
_entity_poly.pdbx_strand_id
1 'polypeptide(L)'
;MRIKSFAKINLGLEIVGRRPDGYHDLRTLFQWLDFHDVLSFDEIDGPAVTATGDDPEVPWDESNLIVRAARLLQSHAGTARGASIRVEKRIPAGRGLAGGSSNAAVALYGLNLLWGLGLDRSVLAGLGRTLGADVPYFFTGGLCLGEGIGDRLTPLPELGPLPCVLAFPPFPVSTARIYARLDPSALTSDPKAGRINRFFETGKIDSLENSLEGTIFRFYPQLQEIKQFFKDQGAELSLVTGSGSAVYGLFRDRDAAGRCLRAAEGRVKVALAETISRERGWNDIEAGVSPSGKAAGFGPAIRGFESSRPSLPTTIKKTNR
;
A
#
# COMPACT_ATOMS: atom_id res chain seq x y z
N MET A 1 0.80 -12.70 -19.69
CA MET A 1 1.59 -11.78 -18.84
C MET A 1 1.14 -11.93 -17.40
N ARG A 2 2.08 -11.98 -16.42
CA ARG A 2 1.74 -12.18 -14.99
C ARG A 2 2.46 -11.12 -14.15
N ILE A 3 1.74 -10.27 -13.46
CA ILE A 3 2.29 -9.11 -12.77
C ILE A 3 1.93 -9.19 -11.27
N LYS A 4 2.94 -8.94 -10.40
CA LYS A 4 2.75 -8.83 -8.95
C LYS A 4 2.04 -7.53 -8.61
N SER A 5 1.11 -7.58 -7.66
CA SER A 5 0.34 -6.46 -7.12
C SER A 5 0.59 -6.37 -5.62
N PHE A 6 1.51 -5.50 -5.20
CA PHE A 6 2.03 -5.45 -3.83
C PHE A 6 1.05 -4.82 -2.84
N ALA A 7 1.08 -5.31 -1.60
CA ALA A 7 0.43 -4.65 -0.47
C ALA A 7 1.20 -3.39 -0.04
N LYS A 8 0.52 -2.51 0.70
CA LYS A 8 1.16 -1.41 1.44
C LYS A 8 0.80 -1.49 2.92
N ILE A 9 1.65 -0.91 3.75
CA ILE A 9 1.32 -0.51 5.12
C ILE A 9 1.45 1.01 5.27
N ASN A 10 0.79 1.55 6.29
CA ASN A 10 1.05 2.91 6.77
C ASN A 10 2.03 2.81 7.94
N LEU A 11 3.28 3.23 7.75
CA LEU A 11 4.28 3.29 8.83
C LEU A 11 3.95 4.35 9.87
N GLY A 12 3.22 5.39 9.46
CA GLY A 12 2.67 6.42 10.32
C GLY A 12 1.49 7.07 9.62
N LEU A 13 0.52 7.53 10.40
CA LEU A 13 -0.65 8.24 9.90
C LEU A 13 -1.05 9.32 10.91
N GLU A 14 -1.05 10.56 10.45
CA GLU A 14 -1.47 11.74 11.20
C GLU A 14 -2.71 12.34 10.52
N ILE A 15 -3.69 12.76 11.32
CA ILE A 15 -4.84 13.51 10.84
C ILE A 15 -4.59 14.96 11.14
N VAL A 16 -4.47 15.78 10.10
CA VAL A 16 -4.07 17.18 10.19
C VAL A 16 -5.28 18.10 10.35
N GLY A 17 -6.42 17.71 9.78
CA GLY A 17 -7.62 18.54 9.83
C GLY A 17 -8.83 17.86 9.19
N ARG A 18 -10.01 18.48 9.38
CA ARG A 18 -11.24 18.09 8.71
C ARG A 18 -11.51 19.06 7.57
N ARG A 19 -11.84 18.53 6.42
CA ARG A 19 -12.13 19.28 5.19
C ARG A 19 -13.63 19.64 5.10
N PRO A 20 -13.98 20.69 4.37
CA PRO A 20 -15.39 21.04 4.12
C PRO A 20 -16.17 19.97 3.34
N ASP A 21 -15.46 19.15 2.51
CA ASP A 21 -16.05 18.07 1.74
C ASP A 21 -16.33 16.79 2.57
N GLY A 22 -16.08 16.84 3.90
CA GLY A 22 -16.30 15.74 4.83
C GLY A 22 -15.11 14.76 4.96
N TYR A 23 -14.11 14.87 4.11
CA TYR A 23 -12.85 14.13 4.24
C TYR A 23 -11.94 14.75 5.30
N HIS A 24 -10.82 14.09 5.58
CA HIS A 24 -9.78 14.58 6.47
C HIS A 24 -8.48 14.80 5.70
N ASP A 25 -7.78 15.88 6.02
CA ASP A 25 -6.42 16.06 5.57
C ASP A 25 -5.50 15.17 6.40
N LEU A 26 -4.67 14.40 5.70
CA LEU A 26 -3.80 13.39 6.26
C LEU A 26 -2.33 13.71 5.95
N ARG A 27 -1.45 13.22 6.81
CA ARG A 27 -0.04 12.94 6.50
C ARG A 27 0.22 11.49 6.84
N THR A 28 0.74 10.73 5.89
CA THR A 28 1.00 9.30 6.10
C THR A 28 2.26 8.86 5.40
N LEU A 29 2.97 7.92 6.01
CA LEU A 29 4.10 7.25 5.40
C LEU A 29 3.64 5.90 4.87
N PHE A 30 3.56 5.78 3.55
CA PHE A 30 3.30 4.52 2.88
C PHE A 30 4.59 3.73 2.68
N GLN A 31 4.50 2.41 2.80
CA GLN A 31 5.59 1.49 2.52
C GLN A 31 5.08 0.23 1.83
N TRP A 32 5.71 -0.16 0.69
CA TRP A 32 5.43 -1.42 0.03
C TRP A 32 5.94 -2.62 0.84
N LEU A 33 5.20 -3.73 0.74
CA LEU A 33 5.60 -5.04 1.24
C LEU A 33 5.74 -6.01 0.06
N ASP A 34 6.59 -7.04 0.21
CA ASP A 34 6.69 -8.14 -0.75
C ASP A 34 5.48 -9.11 -0.71
N PHE A 35 4.52 -8.85 0.18
CA PHE A 35 3.24 -9.52 0.23
C PHE A 35 2.33 -9.02 -0.91
N HIS A 36 1.91 -9.91 -1.82
CA HIS A 36 1.30 -9.48 -3.08
C HIS A 36 0.27 -10.47 -3.63
N ASP A 37 -0.67 -9.95 -4.39
CA ASP A 37 -1.49 -10.69 -5.34
C ASP A 37 -0.74 -10.88 -6.66
N VAL A 38 -1.23 -11.75 -7.54
CA VAL A 38 -0.73 -11.89 -8.91
C VAL A 38 -1.87 -11.73 -9.89
N LEU A 39 -1.73 -10.82 -10.85
CA LEU A 39 -2.67 -10.62 -11.93
C LEU A 39 -2.12 -11.23 -13.23
N SER A 40 -2.93 -12.09 -13.87
CA SER A 40 -2.66 -12.65 -15.19
C SER A 40 -3.56 -11.96 -16.21
N PHE A 41 -2.99 -11.60 -17.36
CA PHE A 41 -3.67 -10.84 -18.40
C PHE A 41 -3.60 -11.59 -19.73
N ASP A 42 -4.76 -11.79 -20.35
CA ASP A 42 -4.91 -12.33 -21.70
C ASP A 42 -5.80 -11.38 -22.51
N GLU A 43 -5.40 -11.11 -23.74
CA GLU A 43 -6.22 -10.34 -24.68
C GLU A 43 -7.35 -11.24 -25.21
N ILE A 44 -8.54 -10.67 -25.36
CA ILE A 44 -9.69 -11.34 -25.94
C ILE A 44 -10.31 -10.47 -27.04
N ASP A 45 -11.00 -11.10 -27.99
CA ASP A 45 -11.66 -10.39 -29.07
C ASP A 45 -12.82 -9.51 -28.58
N GLY A 46 -12.96 -8.34 -29.20
CA GLY A 46 -14.00 -7.36 -28.89
C GLY A 46 -13.73 -6.55 -27.61
N PRO A 47 -14.69 -5.73 -27.14
CA PRO A 47 -14.50 -4.77 -26.07
C PRO A 47 -14.73 -5.32 -24.67
N ALA A 48 -15.02 -6.61 -24.52
CA ALA A 48 -15.33 -7.19 -23.23
C ALA A 48 -14.13 -7.15 -22.28
N VAL A 49 -14.39 -6.88 -20.99
CA VAL A 49 -13.40 -7.02 -19.92
C VAL A 49 -14.01 -7.91 -18.85
N THR A 50 -13.30 -8.96 -18.49
CA THR A 50 -13.68 -9.87 -17.42
C THR A 50 -12.58 -9.92 -16.35
N ALA A 51 -12.99 -9.96 -15.08
CA ALA A 51 -12.11 -10.24 -13.98
C ALA A 51 -12.61 -11.46 -13.22
N THR A 52 -11.70 -12.35 -12.85
CA THR A 52 -11.98 -13.55 -12.04
C THR A 52 -10.90 -13.72 -10.97
N GLY A 53 -11.22 -14.42 -9.90
CA GLY A 53 -10.24 -14.72 -8.85
C GLY A 53 -10.72 -15.81 -7.91
N ASP A 54 -9.86 -16.16 -6.97
CA ASP A 54 -10.03 -17.27 -6.04
C ASP A 54 -10.55 -16.86 -4.65
N ASP A 55 -10.80 -15.56 -4.43
CA ASP A 55 -11.35 -15.04 -3.17
C ASP A 55 -12.88 -14.81 -3.31
N PRO A 56 -13.72 -15.55 -2.58
CA PRO A 56 -15.17 -15.42 -2.66
C PRO A 56 -15.70 -14.14 -1.98
N GLU A 57 -14.90 -13.45 -1.14
CA GLU A 57 -15.29 -12.18 -0.52
C GLU A 57 -15.16 -10.99 -1.49
N VAL A 58 -14.51 -11.19 -2.65
CA VAL A 58 -14.29 -10.14 -3.64
C VAL A 58 -15.36 -10.23 -4.75
N PRO A 59 -16.12 -9.16 -5.02
CA PRO A 59 -17.02 -9.14 -6.16
C PRO A 59 -16.19 -9.10 -7.47
N TRP A 60 -16.49 -10.01 -8.41
CA TRP A 60 -15.80 -10.11 -9.70
C TRP A 60 -16.68 -9.58 -10.84
N ASP A 61 -17.41 -8.51 -10.59
CA ASP A 61 -18.34 -7.84 -11.51
C ASP A 61 -17.88 -6.41 -11.85
N GLU A 62 -18.75 -5.61 -12.45
CA GLU A 62 -18.49 -4.22 -12.86
C GLU A 62 -18.18 -3.29 -11.66
N SER A 63 -18.46 -3.70 -10.42
CA SER A 63 -18.08 -2.94 -9.21
C SER A 63 -16.60 -3.11 -8.84
N ASN A 64 -15.96 -4.17 -9.36
CA ASN A 64 -14.56 -4.44 -9.08
C ASN A 64 -13.65 -3.35 -9.66
N LEU A 65 -12.69 -2.89 -8.85
CA LEU A 65 -11.76 -1.83 -9.27
C LEU A 65 -10.90 -2.22 -10.48
N ILE A 66 -10.62 -3.50 -10.71
CA ILE A 66 -9.91 -3.99 -11.90
C ILE A 66 -10.76 -3.74 -13.16
N VAL A 67 -12.04 -4.11 -13.13
CA VAL A 67 -12.96 -3.90 -14.26
C VAL A 67 -13.15 -2.42 -14.51
N ARG A 68 -13.36 -1.63 -13.45
CA ARG A 68 -13.47 -0.18 -13.54
C ARG A 68 -12.20 0.48 -14.09
N ALA A 69 -11.02 0.00 -13.71
CA ALA A 69 -9.74 0.46 -14.25
C ALA A 69 -9.63 0.19 -15.75
N ALA A 70 -10.02 -1.01 -16.19
CA ALA A 70 -10.01 -1.37 -17.60
C ALA A 70 -11.00 -0.53 -18.42
N ARG A 71 -12.23 -0.34 -17.94
CA ARG A 71 -13.23 0.52 -18.60
C ARG A 71 -12.75 1.99 -18.69
N LEU A 72 -12.16 2.49 -17.62
CA LEU A 72 -11.57 3.84 -17.60
C LEU A 72 -10.46 3.98 -18.64
N LEU A 73 -9.58 2.98 -18.75
CA LEU A 73 -8.49 2.98 -19.71
C LEU A 73 -9.01 2.85 -21.17
N GLN A 74 -10.00 1.98 -21.42
CA GLN A 74 -10.66 1.88 -22.73
C GLN A 74 -11.25 3.23 -23.16
N SER A 75 -11.98 3.89 -22.26
CA SER A 75 -12.58 5.21 -22.53
C SER A 75 -11.54 6.29 -22.79
N HIS A 76 -10.46 6.31 -21.99
CA HIS A 76 -9.38 7.30 -22.14
C HIS A 76 -8.63 7.15 -23.46
N ALA A 77 -8.35 5.90 -23.85
CA ALA A 77 -7.56 5.61 -25.06
C ALA A 77 -8.43 5.50 -26.34
N GLY A 78 -9.76 5.54 -26.24
CA GLY A 78 -10.67 5.34 -27.36
C GLY A 78 -10.54 3.95 -28.01
N THR A 79 -10.20 2.92 -27.21
CA THR A 79 -9.97 1.55 -27.72
C THR A 79 -11.13 0.62 -27.39
N ALA A 80 -11.40 -0.33 -28.31
CA ALA A 80 -12.38 -1.41 -28.13
C ALA A 80 -11.70 -2.78 -27.88
N ARG A 81 -10.41 -2.81 -27.47
CA ARG A 81 -9.71 -4.06 -27.16
C ARG A 81 -10.18 -4.61 -25.82
N GLY A 82 -10.43 -5.92 -25.77
CA GLY A 82 -10.86 -6.61 -24.57
C GLY A 82 -9.73 -7.29 -23.82
N ALA A 83 -10.03 -7.72 -22.60
CA ALA A 83 -9.09 -8.48 -21.78
C ALA A 83 -9.80 -9.41 -20.80
N SER A 84 -9.21 -10.57 -20.56
CA SER A 84 -9.50 -11.44 -19.43
C SER A 84 -8.41 -11.30 -18.38
N ILE A 85 -8.80 -11.00 -17.14
CA ILE A 85 -7.89 -10.77 -16.03
C ILE A 85 -8.19 -11.77 -14.93
N ARG A 86 -7.19 -12.60 -14.58
CA ARG A 86 -7.29 -13.54 -13.46
C ARG A 86 -6.42 -13.10 -12.30
N VAL A 87 -6.97 -13.14 -11.10
CA VAL A 87 -6.29 -12.72 -9.88
C VAL A 87 -6.09 -13.90 -8.92
N GLU A 88 -4.85 -14.15 -8.54
CA GLU A 88 -4.49 -15.02 -7.42
C GLU A 88 -4.42 -14.14 -6.17
N LYS A 89 -5.43 -14.22 -5.30
CA LYS A 89 -5.55 -13.35 -4.11
C LYS A 89 -4.76 -13.89 -2.92
N ARG A 90 -3.94 -13.01 -2.33
CA ARG A 90 -3.27 -13.21 -1.05
C ARG A 90 -3.55 -12.08 -0.07
N ILE A 91 -3.69 -10.85 -0.59
CA ILE A 91 -3.98 -9.66 0.22
C ILE A 91 -5.46 -9.68 0.58
N PRO A 92 -5.83 -9.87 1.86
CA PRO A 92 -7.24 -9.92 2.26
C PRO A 92 -7.95 -8.60 1.97
N ALA A 93 -9.17 -8.66 1.46
CA ALA A 93 -9.98 -7.48 1.14
C ALA A 93 -10.36 -6.70 2.42
N GLY A 94 -10.39 -5.36 2.33
CA GLY A 94 -10.89 -4.50 3.40
C GLY A 94 -10.07 -4.51 4.71
N ARG A 95 -8.76 -4.79 4.66
CA ARG A 95 -7.89 -4.91 5.84
C ARG A 95 -6.86 -3.78 5.99
N GLY A 96 -6.98 -2.68 5.26
CA GLY A 96 -6.04 -1.55 5.35
C GLY A 96 -4.73 -1.71 4.55
N LEU A 97 -4.56 -2.81 3.81
CA LEU A 97 -3.39 -3.13 2.99
C LEU A 97 -3.49 -2.62 1.55
N ALA A 98 -4.61 -2.02 1.18
CA ALA A 98 -4.94 -1.45 -0.13
C ALA A 98 -4.81 -2.43 -1.32
N GLY A 99 -5.09 -3.73 -1.13
CA GLY A 99 -4.98 -4.74 -2.18
C GLY A 99 -5.82 -4.42 -3.41
N GLY A 100 -7.07 -3.96 -3.24
CA GLY A 100 -7.94 -3.55 -4.36
C GLY A 100 -7.38 -2.37 -5.15
N SER A 101 -6.80 -1.36 -4.48
CA SER A 101 -6.15 -0.21 -5.13
C SER A 101 -4.88 -0.62 -5.86
N SER A 102 -4.11 -1.53 -5.28
CA SER A 102 -2.94 -2.13 -5.93
C SER A 102 -3.34 -2.90 -7.18
N ASN A 103 -4.38 -3.74 -7.09
CA ASN A 103 -4.89 -4.49 -8.24
C ASN A 103 -5.37 -3.55 -9.36
N ALA A 104 -6.05 -2.44 -9.03
CA ALA A 104 -6.47 -1.43 -10.00
C ALA A 104 -5.29 -0.75 -10.70
N ALA A 105 -4.24 -0.37 -9.94
CA ALA A 105 -3.03 0.21 -10.51
C ALA A 105 -2.31 -0.77 -11.45
N VAL A 106 -2.16 -2.03 -11.03
CA VAL A 106 -1.57 -3.09 -11.86
C VAL A 106 -2.45 -3.40 -13.08
N ALA A 107 -3.79 -3.31 -12.96
CA ALA A 107 -4.68 -3.47 -14.11
C ALA A 107 -4.48 -2.34 -15.13
N LEU A 108 -4.41 -1.07 -14.70
CA LEU A 108 -4.09 0.05 -15.59
C LEU A 108 -2.72 -0.15 -16.27
N TYR A 109 -1.70 -0.53 -15.52
CA TYR A 109 -0.36 -0.75 -16.04
C TYR A 109 -0.30 -1.93 -17.01
N GLY A 110 -0.83 -3.10 -16.61
CA GLY A 110 -0.83 -4.32 -17.43
C GLY A 110 -1.63 -4.18 -18.72
N LEU A 111 -2.80 -3.53 -18.67
CA LEU A 111 -3.61 -3.28 -19.85
C LEU A 111 -3.00 -2.23 -20.78
N ASN A 112 -2.33 -1.20 -20.23
CA ASN A 112 -1.55 -0.26 -21.03
C ASN A 112 -0.49 -0.98 -21.88
N LEU A 113 0.18 -1.96 -21.31
CA LEU A 113 1.15 -2.80 -22.01
C LEU A 113 0.47 -3.78 -22.99
N LEU A 114 -0.55 -4.50 -22.54
CA LEU A 114 -1.27 -5.51 -23.35
C LEU A 114 -1.86 -4.88 -24.60
N TRP A 115 -2.45 -3.71 -24.48
CA TRP A 115 -3.08 -2.98 -25.58
C TRP A 115 -2.10 -2.09 -26.36
N GLY A 116 -0.83 -1.98 -25.93
CA GLY A 116 0.20 -1.19 -26.62
C GLY A 116 -0.08 0.30 -26.64
N LEU A 117 -0.70 0.85 -25.58
CA LEU A 117 -1.14 2.26 -25.56
C LEU A 117 0.00 3.26 -25.36
N GLY A 118 1.13 2.82 -24.76
CA GLY A 118 2.31 3.66 -24.55
C GLY A 118 2.12 4.83 -23.59
N LEU A 119 1.13 4.77 -22.70
CA LEU A 119 0.88 5.81 -21.71
C LEU A 119 1.92 5.81 -20.60
N ASP A 120 2.39 6.98 -20.22
CA ASP A 120 3.32 7.16 -19.11
C ASP A 120 2.68 6.80 -17.76
N ARG A 121 3.52 6.39 -16.80
CA ARG A 121 3.06 6.07 -15.41
C ARG A 121 2.33 7.24 -14.75
N SER A 122 2.71 8.48 -15.05
CA SER A 122 2.06 9.69 -14.53
C SER A 122 0.62 9.83 -15.02
N VAL A 123 0.35 9.49 -16.30
CA VAL A 123 -1.00 9.48 -16.87
C VAL A 123 -1.84 8.39 -16.21
N LEU A 124 -1.28 7.19 -16.06
CA LEU A 124 -1.95 6.06 -15.40
C LEU A 124 -2.24 6.38 -13.92
N ALA A 125 -1.34 7.04 -13.21
CA ALA A 125 -1.56 7.50 -11.84
C ALA A 125 -2.69 8.53 -11.76
N GLY A 126 -2.75 9.46 -12.73
CA GLY A 126 -3.83 10.44 -12.87
C GLY A 126 -5.20 9.75 -13.06
N LEU A 127 -5.27 8.76 -13.94
CA LEU A 127 -6.47 7.94 -14.12
C LEU A 127 -6.82 7.18 -12.83
N GLY A 128 -5.81 6.56 -12.20
CA GLY A 128 -5.96 5.81 -10.96
C GLY A 128 -6.56 6.63 -9.80
N ARG A 129 -6.27 7.93 -9.73
CA ARG A 129 -6.83 8.84 -8.72
C ARG A 129 -8.36 8.87 -8.73
N THR A 130 -8.98 8.72 -9.91
CA THR A 130 -10.45 8.70 -10.03
C THR A 130 -11.07 7.39 -9.51
N LEU A 131 -10.27 6.33 -9.38
CA LEU A 131 -10.69 5.04 -8.85
C LEU A 131 -10.58 4.95 -7.33
N GLY A 132 -9.58 5.64 -6.75
CA GLY A 132 -9.37 5.68 -5.30
C GLY A 132 -8.10 6.40 -4.91
N ALA A 133 -8.08 6.97 -3.69
CA ALA A 133 -6.98 7.78 -3.18
C ALA A 133 -5.64 7.02 -3.07
N ASP A 134 -5.68 5.72 -2.77
CA ASP A 134 -4.47 4.90 -2.64
C ASP A 134 -3.92 4.41 -4.00
N VAL A 135 -4.70 4.47 -5.11
CA VAL A 135 -4.27 3.92 -6.41
C VAL A 135 -3.00 4.61 -6.95
N PRO A 136 -2.86 5.95 -6.91
CA PRO A 136 -1.66 6.63 -7.38
C PRO A 136 -0.38 6.20 -6.68
N TYR A 137 -0.45 5.82 -5.39
CA TYR A 137 0.71 5.36 -4.64
C TYR A 137 1.39 4.14 -5.28
N PHE A 138 0.62 3.23 -5.88
CA PHE A 138 1.16 2.02 -6.50
C PHE A 138 1.94 2.29 -7.79
N PHE A 139 1.83 3.49 -8.37
CA PHE A 139 2.70 3.98 -9.44
C PHE A 139 3.98 4.64 -8.90
N THR A 140 3.96 5.12 -7.66
CA THR A 140 5.14 5.68 -6.98
C THR A 140 5.96 4.58 -6.32
N GLY A 141 5.35 3.84 -5.41
CA GLY A 141 5.93 2.70 -4.69
C GLY A 141 7.00 3.05 -3.64
N GLY A 142 7.49 2.02 -2.96
CA GLY A 142 8.52 2.14 -1.92
C GLY A 142 8.07 2.98 -0.72
N LEU A 143 9.02 3.68 -0.07
CA LEU A 143 8.70 4.63 0.99
C LEU A 143 8.23 5.95 0.37
N CYS A 144 7.07 6.44 0.82
CA CYS A 144 6.45 7.64 0.27
C CYS A 144 5.66 8.41 1.33
N LEU A 145 5.81 9.74 1.38
CA LEU A 145 4.92 10.61 2.13
C LEU A 145 3.67 10.88 1.29
N GLY A 146 2.50 10.59 1.85
CA GLY A 146 1.20 10.96 1.30
C GLY A 146 0.59 12.10 2.11
N GLU A 147 0.10 13.13 1.45
CA GLU A 147 -0.59 14.29 2.02
C GLU A 147 -1.96 14.49 1.37
N GLY A 148 -2.74 15.45 1.85
CA GLY A 148 -4.14 15.65 1.43
C GLY A 148 -5.02 14.51 1.94
N ILE A 149 -5.73 13.84 1.05
CA ILE A 149 -6.45 12.59 1.39
C ILE A 149 -5.56 11.34 1.26
N GLY A 150 -4.24 11.51 1.20
CA GLY A 150 -3.23 10.48 0.93
C GLY A 150 -2.81 10.41 -0.54
N ASP A 151 -3.27 11.33 -1.37
CA ASP A 151 -3.14 11.31 -2.84
C ASP A 151 -2.06 12.25 -3.40
N ARG A 152 -1.53 13.17 -2.59
CA ARG A 152 -0.34 13.97 -2.92
C ARG A 152 0.91 13.27 -2.42
N LEU A 153 1.67 12.69 -3.31
CA LEU A 153 2.72 11.74 -3.02
C LEU A 153 4.11 12.35 -3.22
N THR A 154 4.96 12.23 -2.21
CA THR A 154 6.37 12.61 -2.27
C THR A 154 7.23 11.38 -1.98
N PRO A 155 7.98 10.86 -2.97
CA PRO A 155 8.91 9.75 -2.76
C PRO A 155 9.97 10.12 -1.72
N LEU A 156 10.30 9.19 -0.84
CA LEU A 156 11.32 9.35 0.19
C LEU A 156 12.50 8.38 -0.04
N PRO A 157 13.67 8.64 0.56
CA PRO A 157 14.74 7.68 0.64
C PRO A 157 14.29 6.40 1.34
N GLU A 158 14.73 5.24 0.85
CA GLU A 158 14.29 3.94 1.35
C GLU A 158 14.91 3.59 2.71
N LEU A 159 14.15 2.89 3.56
CA LEU A 159 14.61 2.44 4.90
C LEU A 159 15.46 1.17 4.85
N GLY A 160 15.52 0.50 3.70
CA GLY A 160 16.01 -0.87 3.59
C GLY A 160 14.95 -1.92 3.95
N PRO A 161 15.29 -3.21 3.74
CA PRO A 161 14.36 -4.29 4.01
C PRO A 161 14.20 -4.52 5.51
N LEU A 162 12.95 -4.48 5.99
CA LEU A 162 12.57 -4.80 7.36
C LEU A 162 11.60 -5.98 7.35
N PRO A 163 11.90 -7.07 8.08
CA PRO A 163 10.97 -8.18 8.25
C PRO A 163 9.68 -7.71 8.93
N CYS A 164 8.55 -8.15 8.39
CA CYS A 164 7.21 -7.74 8.78
C CYS A 164 6.34 -8.96 9.07
N VAL A 165 5.71 -9.00 10.24
CA VAL A 165 4.64 -9.96 10.53
C VAL A 165 3.31 -9.23 10.40
N LEU A 166 2.42 -9.78 9.55
CA LEU A 166 1.07 -9.28 9.35
C LEU A 166 0.08 -10.16 10.10
N ALA A 167 -0.84 -9.57 10.85
CA ALA A 167 -1.98 -10.27 11.44
C ALA A 167 -3.28 -9.86 10.76
N PHE A 168 -4.13 -10.84 10.46
CA PHE A 168 -5.41 -10.66 9.78
C PHE A 168 -6.57 -11.09 10.69
N PRO A 169 -7.10 -10.19 11.53
CA PRO A 169 -8.28 -10.49 12.32
C PRO A 169 -9.47 -10.92 11.45
N PRO A 170 -10.37 -11.82 11.92
CA PRO A 170 -11.42 -12.42 11.10
C PRO A 170 -12.62 -11.48 10.84
N PHE A 171 -12.43 -10.17 10.99
CA PHE A 171 -13.47 -9.16 10.76
C PHE A 171 -12.92 -7.96 9.98
N PRO A 172 -13.73 -7.34 9.10
CA PRO A 172 -13.39 -6.08 8.46
C PRO A 172 -13.61 -4.89 9.40
N VAL A 173 -12.92 -3.78 9.12
CA VAL A 173 -13.17 -2.48 9.76
C VAL A 173 -13.64 -1.49 8.69
N SER A 174 -14.77 -0.84 8.94
CA SER A 174 -15.28 0.19 8.03
C SER A 174 -14.51 1.50 8.21
N THR A 175 -13.74 1.90 7.19
CA THR A 175 -13.03 3.17 7.16
C THR A 175 -13.96 4.35 7.42
N ALA A 176 -15.12 4.38 6.75
CA ALA A 176 -16.10 5.44 6.92
C ALA A 176 -16.59 5.55 8.38
N ARG A 177 -16.80 4.41 9.05
CA ARG A 177 -17.23 4.38 10.46
C ARG A 177 -16.16 4.92 11.40
N ILE A 178 -14.89 4.62 11.16
CA ILE A 178 -13.77 5.11 11.98
C ILE A 178 -13.66 6.64 11.85
N TYR A 179 -13.62 7.14 10.61
CA TYR A 179 -13.51 8.60 10.37
C TYR A 179 -14.74 9.37 10.89
N ALA A 180 -15.94 8.83 10.76
CA ALA A 180 -17.15 9.46 11.27
C ALA A 180 -17.19 9.58 12.81
N ARG A 181 -16.38 8.78 13.52
CA ARG A 181 -16.33 8.71 14.99
C ARG A 181 -14.96 9.07 15.55
N LEU A 182 -14.18 9.76 14.73
CA LEU A 182 -12.85 10.20 15.11
C LEU A 182 -12.93 11.09 16.35
N ASP A 183 -12.06 10.79 17.33
CA ASP A 183 -11.90 11.63 18.50
C ASP A 183 -11.17 12.92 18.09
N PRO A 184 -11.68 14.12 18.47
CA PRO A 184 -10.99 15.37 18.19
C PRO A 184 -9.54 15.42 18.69
N SER A 185 -9.21 14.68 19.75
CA SER A 185 -7.84 14.57 20.27
C SER A 185 -6.88 13.82 19.35
N ALA A 186 -7.40 13.08 18.37
CA ALA A 186 -6.60 12.40 17.35
C ALA A 186 -6.05 13.36 16.27
N LEU A 187 -6.52 14.62 16.24
CA LEU A 187 -6.04 15.64 15.32
C LEU A 187 -4.64 16.11 15.74
N THR A 188 -3.71 16.08 14.81
CA THR A 188 -2.37 16.66 14.99
C THR A 188 -2.46 18.16 14.86
N SER A 189 -2.46 18.90 15.96
CA SER A 189 -2.63 20.35 16.01
C SER A 189 -1.49 21.11 15.33
N ASP A 190 -0.27 20.58 15.41
CA ASP A 190 0.91 21.10 14.71
C ASP A 190 1.61 19.95 13.96
N PRO A 191 1.45 19.88 12.64
CA PRO A 191 2.12 18.86 11.83
C PRO A 191 3.65 18.91 11.91
N LYS A 192 4.24 20.09 12.25
CA LYS A 192 5.71 20.23 12.43
C LYS A 192 6.20 19.53 13.70
N ALA A 193 5.38 19.47 14.73
CA ALA A 193 5.65 18.72 15.96
C ALA A 193 5.19 17.25 15.90
N GLY A 194 4.63 16.82 14.79
CA GLY A 194 4.09 15.48 14.60
C GLY A 194 5.14 14.37 14.57
N ARG A 195 4.69 13.13 14.73
CA ARG A 195 5.55 11.93 14.77
C ARG A 195 6.28 11.68 13.45
N ILE A 196 5.65 12.03 12.32
CA ILE A 196 6.28 11.91 10.99
C ILE A 196 7.46 12.87 10.86
N ASN A 197 7.36 14.12 11.35
CA ASN A 197 8.50 15.02 11.36
C ASN A 197 9.60 14.54 12.28
N ARG A 198 9.25 14.02 13.46
CA ARG A 198 10.22 13.42 14.37
C ARG A 198 10.96 12.24 13.72
N PHE A 199 10.27 11.43 12.94
CA PHE A 199 10.91 10.40 12.12
C PHE A 199 11.91 11.01 11.12
N PHE A 200 11.56 12.11 10.43
CA PHE A 200 12.48 12.79 9.52
C PHE A 200 13.73 13.34 10.22
N GLU A 201 13.60 13.82 11.46
CA GLU A 201 14.70 14.33 12.24
C GLU A 201 15.62 13.23 12.79
N THR A 202 15.05 12.12 13.22
CA THR A 202 15.77 11.09 13.99
C THR A 202 16.08 9.83 13.20
N GLY A 203 15.35 9.56 12.11
CA GLY A 203 15.39 8.30 11.37
C GLY A 203 14.77 7.10 12.12
N LYS A 204 14.15 7.32 13.31
CA LYS A 204 13.64 6.25 14.16
C LYS A 204 12.18 5.94 13.86
N ILE A 205 11.90 4.71 13.46
CA ILE A 205 10.55 4.23 13.18
C ILE A 205 9.70 4.01 14.44
N ASP A 206 10.33 3.76 15.58
CA ASP A 206 9.67 3.48 16.88
C ASP A 206 8.81 4.65 17.39
N SER A 207 9.06 5.86 16.89
CA SER A 207 8.30 7.07 17.21
C SER A 207 7.02 7.22 16.39
N LEU A 208 6.82 6.41 15.35
CA LEU A 208 5.68 6.51 14.45
C LEU A 208 4.40 5.95 15.09
N GLU A 209 3.29 6.59 14.79
CA GLU A 209 1.97 6.27 15.33
C GLU A 209 0.90 6.33 14.23
N ASN A 210 -0.24 5.72 14.49
CA ASN A 210 -1.45 5.88 13.68
C ASN A 210 -2.51 6.59 14.51
N SER A 211 -2.82 7.84 14.18
CA SER A 211 -3.81 8.68 14.89
C SER A 211 -5.22 8.07 14.94
N LEU A 212 -5.53 7.10 14.08
CA LEU A 212 -6.81 6.39 14.11
C LEU A 212 -6.91 5.36 15.23
N GLU A 213 -5.77 4.90 15.81
CA GLU A 213 -5.75 3.77 16.75
C GLU A 213 -6.59 4.00 18.00
N GLY A 214 -6.58 5.20 18.56
CA GLY A 214 -7.43 5.52 19.74
C GLY A 214 -8.90 5.28 19.46
N THR A 215 -9.37 5.68 18.27
CA THR A 215 -10.75 5.42 17.84
C THR A 215 -10.96 3.95 17.49
N ILE A 216 -10.01 3.33 16.78
CA ILE A 216 -10.11 1.92 16.39
C ILE A 216 -10.21 1.02 17.62
N PHE A 217 -9.35 1.18 18.61
CA PHE A 217 -9.30 0.33 19.81
C PHE A 217 -10.54 0.46 20.71
N ARG A 218 -11.21 1.63 20.67
CA ARG A 218 -12.49 1.80 21.35
C ARG A 218 -13.59 0.87 20.81
N PHE A 219 -13.57 0.59 19.50
CA PHE A 219 -14.56 -0.28 18.85
C PHE A 219 -14.07 -1.71 18.63
N TYR A 220 -12.75 -1.90 18.54
CA TYR A 220 -12.10 -3.16 18.24
C TYR A 220 -10.89 -3.38 19.17
N PRO A 221 -11.11 -3.58 20.51
CA PRO A 221 -10.03 -3.70 21.49
C PRO A 221 -9.08 -4.87 21.17
N GLN A 222 -9.55 -5.91 20.48
CA GLN A 222 -8.73 -7.05 20.06
C GLN A 222 -7.54 -6.61 19.18
N LEU A 223 -7.66 -5.52 18.43
CA LEU A 223 -6.55 -5.00 17.62
C LEU A 223 -5.44 -4.41 18.50
N GLN A 224 -5.79 -3.83 19.64
CA GLN A 224 -4.82 -3.38 20.63
C GLN A 224 -4.06 -4.54 21.27
N GLU A 225 -4.75 -5.64 21.56
CA GLU A 225 -4.13 -6.86 22.09
C GLU A 225 -3.12 -7.46 21.12
N ILE A 226 -3.46 -7.51 19.81
CA ILE A 226 -2.54 -8.00 18.77
C ILE A 226 -1.33 -7.08 18.65
N LYS A 227 -1.54 -5.76 18.65
CA LYS A 227 -0.46 -4.77 18.63
C LYS A 227 0.48 -4.95 19.81
N GLN A 228 -0.07 -5.08 21.02
CA GLN A 228 0.72 -5.29 22.24
C GLN A 228 1.47 -6.63 22.18
N PHE A 229 0.82 -7.70 21.74
CA PHE A 229 1.47 -8.98 21.54
C PHE A 229 2.69 -8.87 20.62
N PHE A 230 2.61 -8.17 19.48
CA PHE A 230 3.76 -7.98 18.59
C PHE A 230 4.90 -7.18 19.26
N LYS A 231 4.57 -6.17 20.06
CA LYS A 231 5.55 -5.44 20.86
C LYS A 231 6.25 -6.33 21.89
N ASP A 232 5.49 -7.16 22.59
CA ASP A 232 6.02 -8.11 23.58
C ASP A 232 6.91 -9.18 22.92
N GLN A 233 6.68 -9.49 21.63
CA GLN A 233 7.53 -10.36 20.82
C GLN A 233 8.74 -9.63 20.21
N GLY A 234 8.97 -8.36 20.56
CA GLY A 234 10.14 -7.57 20.15
C GLY A 234 10.01 -6.84 18.82
N ALA A 235 8.80 -6.52 18.38
CA ALA A 235 8.62 -5.65 17.24
C ALA A 235 9.10 -4.22 17.56
N GLU A 236 9.97 -3.65 16.72
CA GLU A 236 10.44 -2.26 16.84
C GLU A 236 9.29 -1.27 16.61
N LEU A 237 8.40 -1.59 15.68
CA LEU A 237 7.16 -0.86 15.43
C LEU A 237 6.02 -1.86 15.28
N SER A 238 4.88 -1.59 15.92
CA SER A 238 3.64 -2.31 15.69
C SER A 238 2.47 -1.34 15.62
N LEU A 239 1.72 -1.35 14.53
CA LEU A 239 0.57 -0.48 14.30
C LEU A 239 -0.56 -1.22 13.55
N VAL A 240 -1.76 -0.68 13.69
CA VAL A 240 -2.84 -0.95 12.73
C VAL A 240 -2.50 -0.24 11.42
N THR A 241 -2.61 -0.90 10.27
CA THR A 241 -2.41 -0.24 8.97
C THR A 241 -3.67 0.46 8.49
N GLY A 242 -3.57 1.77 8.25
CA GLY A 242 -4.73 2.60 7.87
C GLY A 242 -5.84 2.54 8.92
N SER A 243 -7.07 2.29 8.47
CA SER A 243 -8.22 2.08 9.36
C SER A 243 -8.36 0.65 9.89
N GLY A 244 -7.48 -0.26 9.51
CA GLY A 244 -7.50 -1.66 9.91
C GLY A 244 -8.32 -2.55 8.94
N SER A 245 -8.55 -3.78 9.31
CA SER A 245 -8.29 -4.48 10.58
C SER A 245 -6.87 -5.07 10.69
N ALA A 246 -6.06 -5.10 9.62
CA ALA A 246 -4.74 -5.70 9.74
C ALA A 246 -3.85 -4.91 10.71
N VAL A 247 -3.11 -5.67 11.53
CA VAL A 247 -2.06 -5.18 12.43
C VAL A 247 -0.74 -5.73 11.93
N TYR A 248 0.31 -4.93 11.95
CA TYR A 248 1.64 -5.37 11.58
C TYR A 248 2.65 -5.14 12.68
N GLY A 249 3.70 -5.95 12.70
CA GLY A 249 4.91 -5.75 13.48
C GLY A 249 6.12 -5.73 12.57
N LEU A 250 6.98 -4.70 12.68
CA LEU A 250 8.29 -4.66 12.03
C LEU A 250 9.36 -5.11 13.00
N PHE A 251 10.29 -5.93 12.52
CA PHE A 251 11.33 -6.54 13.32
C PHE A 251 12.72 -6.20 12.78
N ARG A 252 13.71 -6.24 13.66
CA ARG A 252 15.10 -5.96 13.30
C ARG A 252 15.69 -7.00 12.34
N ASP A 253 15.31 -8.25 12.54
CA ASP A 253 15.82 -9.39 11.78
C ASP A 253 14.75 -10.45 11.53
N ARG A 254 15.03 -11.35 10.59
CA ARG A 254 14.11 -12.43 10.19
C ARG A 254 13.87 -13.46 11.28
N ASP A 255 14.85 -13.69 12.15
CA ASP A 255 14.71 -14.69 13.23
C ASP A 255 13.71 -14.20 14.28
N ALA A 256 13.79 -12.92 14.66
CA ALA A 256 12.81 -12.29 15.55
C ALA A 256 11.39 -12.34 14.95
N ALA A 257 11.24 -11.94 13.68
CA ALA A 257 9.96 -12.03 12.98
C ALA A 257 9.43 -13.48 12.90
N GLY A 258 10.33 -14.45 12.64
CA GLY A 258 9.99 -15.87 12.59
C GLY A 258 9.55 -16.43 13.95
N ARG A 259 10.16 -16.01 15.06
CA ARG A 259 9.69 -16.36 16.41
C ARG A 259 8.30 -15.80 16.69
N CYS A 260 8.08 -14.53 16.37
CA CYS A 260 6.78 -13.89 16.52
C CYS A 260 5.70 -14.59 15.69
N LEU A 261 5.99 -14.91 14.42
CA LEU A 261 5.08 -15.63 13.53
C LEU A 261 4.61 -16.93 14.17
N ARG A 262 5.55 -17.78 14.62
CA ARG A 262 5.22 -19.05 15.29
C ARG A 262 4.42 -18.86 16.58
N ALA A 263 4.76 -17.85 17.38
CA ALA A 263 4.04 -17.55 18.63
C ALA A 263 2.61 -17.02 18.38
N ALA A 264 2.34 -16.47 17.18
CA ALA A 264 1.01 -16.01 16.78
C ALA A 264 0.13 -17.11 16.16
N GLU A 265 0.71 -18.24 15.74
CA GLU A 265 -0.03 -19.38 15.18
C GLU A 265 -1.11 -19.86 16.14
N GLY A 266 -2.31 -20.13 15.61
CA GLY A 266 -3.49 -20.53 16.40
C GLY A 266 -4.20 -19.40 17.14
N ARG A 267 -3.62 -18.20 17.21
CA ARG A 267 -4.27 -17.01 17.81
C ARG A 267 -5.01 -16.14 16.78
N VAL A 268 -4.34 -15.89 15.67
CA VAL A 268 -4.87 -15.09 14.54
C VAL A 268 -4.17 -15.56 13.27
N LYS A 269 -4.84 -15.40 12.11
CA LYS A 269 -4.19 -15.66 10.82
C LYS A 269 -3.04 -14.67 10.62
N VAL A 270 -1.84 -15.16 10.35
CA VAL A 270 -0.63 -14.36 10.17
C VAL A 270 0.10 -14.68 8.87
N ALA A 271 0.90 -13.74 8.40
CA ALA A 271 1.82 -13.94 7.29
C ALA A 271 3.15 -13.22 7.57
N LEU A 272 4.24 -13.78 7.05
CA LEU A 272 5.53 -13.13 7.01
C LEU A 272 5.66 -12.35 5.70
N ALA A 273 6.17 -11.14 5.79
CA ALA A 273 6.47 -10.25 4.69
C ALA A 273 7.78 -9.49 4.96
N GLU A 274 8.17 -8.64 4.04
CA GLU A 274 9.33 -7.74 4.17
C GLU A 274 9.02 -6.42 3.47
N THR A 275 9.50 -5.30 3.99
CA THR A 275 9.43 -4.03 3.26
C THR A 275 10.33 -4.08 2.04
N ILE A 276 9.84 -3.54 0.93
CA ILE A 276 10.62 -3.50 -0.34
C ILE A 276 10.81 -2.08 -0.82
N SER A 277 11.99 -1.83 -1.43
CA SER A 277 12.28 -0.57 -2.09
C SER A 277 11.47 -0.40 -3.36
N ARG A 278 11.33 0.83 -3.81
CA ARG A 278 10.71 1.20 -5.10
C ARG A 278 11.38 0.47 -6.26
N GLU A 279 12.70 0.45 -6.29
CA GLU A 279 13.47 -0.21 -7.33
C GLU A 279 13.17 -1.72 -7.39
N ARG A 280 13.27 -2.43 -6.25
CA ARG A 280 12.95 -3.86 -6.19
C ARG A 280 11.52 -4.15 -6.63
N GLY A 281 10.55 -3.36 -6.14
CA GLY A 281 9.14 -3.57 -6.48
C GLY A 281 8.87 -3.38 -7.97
N TRP A 282 9.44 -2.34 -8.59
CA TRP A 282 9.29 -2.13 -10.02
C TRP A 282 10.01 -3.18 -10.86
N ASN A 283 11.20 -3.62 -10.48
CA ASN A 283 11.89 -4.73 -11.14
C ASN A 283 11.06 -6.01 -11.12
N ASP A 284 10.41 -6.31 -10.00
CA ASP A 284 9.53 -7.47 -9.85
C ASP A 284 8.24 -7.36 -10.70
N ILE A 285 7.65 -6.16 -10.82
CA ILE A 285 6.50 -5.87 -11.68
C ILE A 285 6.89 -6.05 -13.15
N GLU A 286 8.00 -5.46 -13.58
CA GLU A 286 8.48 -5.50 -14.97
C GLU A 286 8.95 -6.91 -15.39
N ALA A 287 9.51 -7.69 -14.48
CA ALA A 287 9.87 -9.08 -14.74
C ALA A 287 8.66 -9.95 -15.10
N GLY A 288 7.47 -9.64 -14.55
CA GLY A 288 6.22 -10.33 -14.86
C GLY A 288 5.63 -10.01 -16.25
N VAL A 289 6.12 -8.95 -16.90
CA VAL A 289 5.67 -8.51 -18.23
C VAL A 289 6.34 -9.30 -19.35
N SER A 290 7.61 -9.69 -19.18
CA SER A 290 8.42 -10.30 -20.24
C SER A 290 8.10 -11.78 -20.42
N PRO A 291 7.77 -12.25 -21.65
CA PRO A 291 7.67 -13.67 -21.96
C PRO A 291 9.00 -14.42 -21.87
N SER A 292 10.13 -13.70 -21.86
CA SER A 292 11.49 -14.23 -21.92
C SER A 292 12.40 -13.81 -20.76
N GLY A 293 11.84 -13.15 -19.69
CA GLY A 293 12.65 -12.70 -18.55
C GLY A 293 13.63 -11.55 -18.85
N LYS A 294 13.60 -10.99 -20.05
CA LYS A 294 14.40 -9.82 -20.41
C LYS A 294 13.52 -8.57 -20.33
N ALA A 295 13.73 -7.76 -19.33
CA ALA A 295 13.11 -6.44 -19.23
C ALA A 295 13.38 -5.65 -20.52
N ALA A 296 12.32 -5.28 -21.25
CA ALA A 296 12.43 -4.25 -22.27
C ALA A 296 12.72 -2.96 -21.50
N GLY A 297 13.95 -2.41 -21.69
CA GLY A 297 14.42 -1.26 -20.96
C GLY A 297 13.54 -0.03 -21.21
N PHE A 298 12.63 0.24 -20.30
CA PHE A 298 12.11 1.58 -20.09
C PHE A 298 13.11 2.29 -19.19
N GLY A 299 13.93 3.13 -19.81
CA GLY A 299 14.88 3.96 -19.09
C GLY A 299 14.18 4.78 -18.00
N PRO A 300 14.93 5.22 -16.96
CA PRO A 300 14.35 5.96 -15.84
C PRO A 300 13.84 7.33 -16.33
N ALA A 301 12.56 7.41 -16.65
CA ALA A 301 11.89 8.70 -16.87
C ALA A 301 11.55 9.34 -15.51
N ILE A 302 12.58 9.60 -14.70
CA ILE A 302 12.53 10.55 -13.59
C ILE A 302 13.62 11.58 -13.86
N ARG A 303 13.43 12.39 -14.91
CA ARG A 303 14.08 13.70 -15.00
C ARG A 303 13.02 14.74 -14.66
N GLY A 304 13.22 15.44 -13.55
CA GLY A 304 12.52 16.67 -13.22
C GLY A 304 11.65 16.62 -11.97
N PHE A 305 12.24 16.35 -10.81
CA PHE A 305 11.76 16.85 -9.53
C PHE A 305 12.96 17.34 -8.70
N GLU A 306 13.50 18.49 -9.10
CA GLU A 306 14.23 19.35 -8.18
C GLU A 306 13.21 20.27 -7.53
N SER A 307 12.77 19.94 -6.31
CA SER A 307 12.22 20.93 -5.39
C SER A 307 12.37 20.42 -3.96
N SER A 308 13.12 21.19 -3.18
CA SER A 308 13.19 21.23 -1.71
C SER A 308 13.03 19.88 -0.99
N ARG A 309 14.10 19.11 -0.93
CA ARG A 309 14.22 17.88 -0.14
C ARG A 309 14.15 18.19 1.35
N PRO A 310 13.27 17.56 2.14
CA PRO A 310 13.60 17.34 3.54
C PRO A 310 14.75 16.33 3.55
N SER A 311 15.95 16.79 3.95
CA SER A 311 17.13 15.95 4.13
C SER A 311 16.91 15.02 5.33
N LEU A 312 16.83 13.72 5.06
CA LEU A 312 17.10 12.75 6.12
C LEU A 312 18.58 12.87 6.53
N PRO A 313 18.92 12.76 7.81
CA PRO A 313 20.31 12.79 8.24
C PRO A 313 21.09 11.67 7.54
N THR A 314 22.20 11.99 6.93
CA THR A 314 23.05 11.13 6.10
C THR A 314 23.78 10.03 6.90
N THR A 315 23.35 9.71 8.11
CA THR A 315 24.09 8.80 8.98
C THR A 315 23.17 7.82 9.71
N ILE A 316 22.72 6.78 8.98
CA ILE A 316 22.49 5.50 9.64
C ILE A 316 23.85 4.82 9.74
N LYS A 317 24.65 5.22 10.76
CA LYS A 317 25.84 4.45 11.13
C LYS A 317 25.41 3.06 11.54
N LYS A 318 25.86 2.07 10.79
CA LYS A 318 25.91 0.68 11.25
C LYS A 318 26.69 0.67 12.56
N THR A 319 26.01 0.62 13.69
CA THR A 319 26.63 0.25 14.95
C THR A 319 26.78 -1.27 14.94
N ASN A 320 27.95 -1.74 14.44
CA ASN A 320 28.50 -3.02 14.84
C ASN A 320 28.92 -2.88 16.32
N ARG A 321 28.21 -3.53 17.19
CA ARG A 321 28.73 -4.22 18.38
C ARG A 321 27.69 -5.21 18.89
#